data_d9e4ea203d4ea713cbd3479b2cdebf5e
#
_entry.id   d9e4ea203d4ea713cbd3479b2cdebf5e
#
_cell.length_a   1.000
_cell.length_b   1.000
_cell.length_c   1.000
_cell.angle_alpha   90.00
_cell.angle_beta   90.00
_cell.angle_gamma   90.00
#
_symmetry.space_group_name_H-M   'P 1'
#
loop_
_entity.id
_entity.type
_entity.pdbx_description
1 polymer ?
#
loop_
_entity_poly.entity_id
_entity_poly.type
_entity_poly.pdbx_seq_one_letter_code
_entity_poly.pdbx_strand_id
1 'polypeptide(L)'
;MRGRSQPVGGEMQGKNLHNDKFIDKFVGKKIRFRRNMLKMSQKHLGQSLGVSFQQIQKYETGLNRVGAGRLKEIADILNVSIAFFYADLFTKQHPPTHHDEVASSREEYLLLKNFRVLAKVKQRAILQLISDQNEI
;
A
#
# COMPACT_ATOMS: atom_id res chain seq x y z
N MET A 1 -35.65 11.55 4.25
CA MET A 1 -35.13 11.43 4.35
C MET A 1 -34.54 10.81 4.60
N ARG A 2 -34.64 10.56 4.53
CA ARG A 2 -34.08 10.12 4.69
C ARG A 2 -33.40 9.40 4.99
N GLY A 3 -33.57 8.89 5.15
CA GLY A 3 -32.88 8.39 5.43
C GLY A 3 -32.35 7.53 5.65
N ARG A 4 -32.29 7.45 5.65
CA ARG A 4 -31.60 6.82 5.89
C ARG A 4 -31.28 6.31 6.81
N SER A 5 -31.65 6.23 7.11
CA SER A 5 -31.27 6.00 8.04
C SER A 5 -30.85 5.35 8.75
N GLN A 6 -30.99 5.14 9.03
CA GLN A 6 -30.51 4.62 9.71
C GLN A 6 -30.31 3.78 10.34
N PRO A 7 -30.61 3.79 10.27
CA PRO A 7 -30.56 3.05 10.93
C PRO A 7 -30.13 2.33 11.81
N VAL A 8 -30.43 2.29 11.93
CA VAL A 8 -30.13 1.48 12.82
C VAL A 8 -28.82 1.22 12.96
N GLY A 9 -28.45 1.19 12.20
CA GLY A 9 -27.23 0.91 12.27
C GLY A 9 -26.35 1.43 13.20
N GLY A 10 -26.66 2.27 13.70
CA GLY A 10 -25.71 2.91 14.47
C GLY A 10 -24.91 2.06 15.33
N GLU A 11 -25.43 1.12 15.86
CA GLU A 11 -24.75 0.49 16.87
C GLU A 11 -23.52 -0.11 16.49
N MET A 12 -23.37 -0.53 15.35
CA MET A 12 -22.20 -1.16 15.09
C MET A 12 -21.20 -0.29 14.57
N GLN A 13 -21.38 0.97 14.62
CA GLN A 13 -20.47 1.80 14.04
C GLN A 13 -19.15 1.72 14.63
N GLY A 14 -19.04 1.56 15.87
CA GLY A 14 -17.78 1.66 16.52
C GLY A 14 -16.78 0.69 16.03
N LYS A 15 -17.19 -0.47 15.63
CA LYS A 15 -16.27 -1.42 15.18
C LYS A 15 -16.45 -1.68 13.76
N ASN A 16 -17.05 -0.80 13.09
CA ASN A 16 -17.36 -1.01 11.73
C ASN A 16 -16.14 -0.78 10.86
N LEU A 17 -15.76 -1.75 10.09
CA LEU A 17 -14.64 -1.60 9.19
C LEU A 17 -14.92 -0.63 8.08
N HIS A 18 -16.17 -0.22 7.93
CA HIS A 18 -16.51 0.74 6.91
C HIS A 18 -16.51 2.16 7.42
N ASN A 19 -16.08 2.34 8.66
CA ASN A 19 -15.99 3.69 9.20
C ASN A 19 -14.96 4.45 8.40
N ASP A 20 -15.32 5.62 7.90
CA ASP A 20 -14.45 6.41 7.06
C ASP A 20 -13.13 6.72 7.72
N LYS A 21 -13.17 7.09 8.98
CA LYS A 21 -11.95 7.45 9.67
C LYS A 21 -11.04 6.24 9.84
N PHE A 22 -11.59 5.08 10.07
CA PHE A 22 -10.80 3.88 10.16
C PHE A 22 -10.09 3.60 8.84
N ILE A 23 -10.82 3.75 7.75
CA ILE A 23 -10.26 3.49 6.43
C ILE A 23 -9.21 4.53 6.09
N ASP A 24 -9.46 5.80 6.42
CA ASP A 24 -8.47 6.85 6.17
C ASP A 24 -7.16 6.54 6.88
N LYS A 25 -7.25 6.10 8.13
CA LYS A 25 -6.05 5.75 8.88
C LYS A 25 -5.36 4.53 8.29
N PHE A 26 -6.14 3.56 7.86
CA PHE A 26 -5.57 2.36 7.28
C PHE A 26 -4.79 2.70 6.00
N VAL A 27 -5.39 3.47 5.13
CA VAL A 27 -4.74 3.88 3.89
C VAL A 27 -3.50 4.71 4.20
N GLY A 28 -3.61 5.60 5.18
CA GLY A 28 -2.47 6.43 5.56
C GLY A 28 -1.29 5.58 6.04
N LYS A 29 -1.57 4.54 6.81
CA LYS A 29 -0.51 3.66 7.27
C LYS A 29 0.16 2.92 6.11
N LYS A 30 -0.61 2.53 5.12
CA LYS A 30 -0.05 1.87 3.95
C LYS A 30 0.85 2.82 3.17
N ILE A 31 0.45 4.07 3.05
CA ILE A 31 1.27 5.06 2.37
C ILE A 31 2.60 5.19 3.11
N ARG A 32 2.54 5.33 4.42
CA ARG A 32 3.75 5.48 5.21
C ARG A 32 4.64 4.25 5.13
N PHE A 33 4.03 3.08 5.21
CA PHE A 33 4.79 1.85 5.15
C PHE A 33 5.56 1.76 3.83
N ARG A 34 4.90 2.01 2.72
CA ARG A 34 5.55 1.89 1.43
C ARG A 34 6.60 2.98 1.24
N ARG A 35 6.29 4.20 1.68
CA ARG A 35 7.24 5.29 1.60
C ARG A 35 8.53 4.95 2.35
N ASN A 36 8.38 4.42 3.56
CA ASN A 36 9.55 4.05 4.36
C ASN A 36 10.32 2.90 3.74
N MET A 37 9.61 1.97 3.13
CA MET A 37 10.26 0.87 2.44
C MET A 37 11.14 1.38 1.32
N LEU A 38 10.72 2.43 0.65
CA LEU A 38 11.51 3.02 -0.43
C LEU A 38 12.54 4.03 0.08
N LYS A 39 12.60 4.22 1.39
CA LYS A 39 13.51 5.20 2.02
C LYS A 39 13.25 6.61 1.50
N MET A 40 12.00 6.91 1.31
CA MET A 40 11.59 8.21 0.82
C MET A 40 11.09 9.04 1.99
N SER A 41 11.51 10.30 2.06
CA SER A 41 11.03 11.18 3.12
C SER A 41 9.64 11.70 2.79
N GLN A 42 8.96 12.20 3.81
CA GLN A 42 7.67 12.86 3.58
C GLN A 42 7.84 14.07 2.66
N LYS A 43 8.95 14.77 2.82
CA LYS A 43 9.22 15.92 1.98
C LYS A 43 9.40 15.50 0.52
N HIS A 44 10.11 14.41 0.30
CA HIS A 44 10.33 13.92 -1.05
C HIS A 44 9.00 13.52 -1.70
N LEU A 45 8.18 12.78 -0.96
CA LEU A 45 6.89 12.39 -1.50
C LEU A 45 6.04 13.63 -1.78
N GLY A 46 6.07 14.60 -0.87
CA GLY A 46 5.32 15.83 -1.08
C GLY A 46 5.77 16.56 -2.33
N GLN A 47 7.08 16.65 -2.55
CA GLN A 47 7.59 17.31 -3.73
C GLN A 47 7.16 16.60 -5.01
N SER A 48 7.21 15.28 -5.00
CA SER A 48 6.79 14.50 -6.17
C SER A 48 5.31 14.67 -6.45
N LEU A 49 4.53 14.85 -5.39
CA LEU A 49 3.09 14.95 -5.52
C LEU A 49 2.62 16.38 -5.72
N GLY A 50 3.47 17.34 -5.40
CA GLY A 50 3.11 18.76 -5.52
C GLY A 50 2.39 19.29 -4.31
N VAL A 51 2.64 18.72 -3.13
CA VAL A 51 2.03 19.21 -1.89
C VAL A 51 3.09 19.33 -0.83
N SER A 52 2.74 19.98 0.28
CA SER A 52 3.69 20.16 1.38
C SER A 52 3.89 18.85 2.13
N PHE A 53 5.00 18.77 2.88
CA PHE A 53 5.22 17.57 3.67
C PHE A 53 4.22 17.49 4.81
N GLN A 54 3.68 18.61 5.27
CA GLN A 54 2.63 18.59 6.27
C GLN A 54 1.38 17.92 5.73
N GLN A 55 1.08 18.12 4.45
CA GLN A 55 -0.06 17.46 3.86
C GLN A 55 0.16 15.95 3.78
N ILE A 56 1.37 15.53 3.47
CA ILE A 56 1.69 14.10 3.49
C ILE A 56 1.49 13.55 4.89
N GLN A 57 1.93 14.29 5.89
CA GLN A 57 1.75 13.85 7.26
C GLN A 57 0.29 13.67 7.60
N LYS A 58 -0.55 14.59 7.15
CA LYS A 58 -1.99 14.48 7.40
C LYS A 58 -2.60 13.28 6.69
N TYR A 59 -2.11 12.96 5.51
CA TYR A 59 -2.57 11.76 4.83
C TYR A 59 -2.15 10.51 5.60
N GLU A 60 -0.91 10.46 6.04
CA GLU A 60 -0.38 9.27 6.69
C GLU A 60 -1.01 9.00 8.03
N THR A 61 -1.46 10.04 8.73
CA THR A 61 -2.11 9.86 10.02
C THR A 61 -3.61 9.66 9.88
N GLY A 62 -4.15 9.85 8.69
CA GLY A 62 -5.59 9.73 8.48
C GLY A 62 -6.34 10.96 8.89
N LEU A 63 -5.64 12.04 9.22
CA LEU A 63 -6.30 13.28 9.56
C LEU A 63 -7.06 13.83 8.37
N ASN A 64 -6.49 13.70 7.19
CA ASN A 64 -7.16 14.06 5.95
C ASN A 64 -7.33 12.83 5.09
N ARG A 65 -8.46 12.76 4.41
CA ARG A 65 -8.72 11.68 3.47
C ARG A 65 -7.97 11.92 2.18
N VAL A 66 -7.46 10.87 1.59
CA VAL A 66 -6.80 10.96 0.30
C VAL A 66 -7.86 10.71 -0.76
N GLY A 67 -8.13 11.70 -1.60
CA GLY A 67 -9.09 11.52 -2.67
C GLY A 67 -8.60 10.53 -3.70
N ALA A 68 -9.53 10.04 -4.51
CA ALA A 68 -9.21 8.97 -5.46
C ALA A 68 -8.10 9.36 -6.44
N GLY A 69 -8.17 10.56 -6.98
CA GLY A 69 -7.14 10.99 -7.93
C GLY A 69 -5.79 11.13 -7.28
N ARG A 70 -5.77 11.69 -6.07
CA ARG A 70 -4.53 11.85 -5.34
C ARG A 70 -3.93 10.49 -4.96
N LEU A 71 -4.81 9.55 -4.61
CA LEU A 71 -4.33 8.23 -4.25
C LEU A 71 -3.68 7.54 -5.46
N LYS A 72 -4.25 7.74 -6.64
CA LYS A 72 -3.66 7.19 -7.84
C LYS A 72 -2.28 7.77 -8.09
N GLU A 73 -2.14 9.08 -7.88
CA GLU A 73 -0.83 9.70 -8.04
C GLU A 73 0.18 9.15 -7.05
N ILE A 74 -0.26 8.98 -5.81
CA ILE A 74 0.62 8.43 -4.78
C ILE A 74 1.02 6.99 -5.16
N ALA A 75 0.06 6.22 -5.64
CA ALA A 75 0.34 4.85 -6.05
C ALA A 75 1.43 4.82 -7.12
N ASP A 76 1.31 5.72 -8.10
CA ASP A 76 2.29 5.76 -9.17
C ASP A 76 3.67 6.14 -8.64
N ILE A 77 3.74 7.12 -7.75
CA ILE A 77 5.01 7.53 -7.18
C ILE A 77 5.63 6.42 -6.36
N LEU A 78 4.82 5.72 -5.60
CA LEU A 78 5.30 4.64 -4.74
C LEU A 78 5.41 3.31 -5.47
N ASN A 79 5.01 3.28 -6.72
CA ASN A 79 5.12 2.10 -7.57
C ASN A 79 4.36 0.91 -7.01
N VAL A 80 3.13 1.13 -6.67
CA VAL A 80 2.21 0.09 -6.23
C VAL A 80 0.88 0.30 -6.94
N SER A 81 0.04 -0.71 -6.89
CA SER A 81 -1.32 -0.57 -7.41
C SER A 81 -2.19 0.10 -6.37
N ILE A 82 -3.33 0.62 -6.80
CA ILE A 82 -4.30 1.17 -5.86
C ILE A 82 -4.72 0.11 -4.85
N ALA A 83 -4.85 -1.14 -5.30
CA ALA A 83 -5.28 -2.21 -4.43
C ALA A 83 -4.34 -2.41 -3.24
N PHE A 84 -3.07 -2.05 -3.41
CA PHE A 84 -2.11 -2.18 -2.32
C PHE A 84 -2.59 -1.45 -1.06
N PHE A 85 -3.21 -0.28 -1.22
CA PHE A 85 -3.60 0.52 -0.07
C PHE A 85 -4.76 -0.08 0.71
N TYR A 86 -5.49 -1.00 0.10
CA TYR A 86 -6.62 -1.65 0.76
C TYR A 86 -6.35 -3.12 1.06
N ALA A 87 -5.20 -3.60 0.63
CA ALA A 87 -4.84 -4.99 0.89
C ALA A 87 -4.79 -5.20 2.40
N ASP A 88 -5.15 -6.33 2.85
CA ASP A 88 -5.15 -6.67 4.26
C ASP A 88 -6.25 -6.02 5.07
N LEU A 89 -7.08 -5.19 4.44
CA LEU A 89 -8.17 -4.59 5.17
C LEU A 89 -9.14 -5.65 5.68
N PHE A 90 -9.30 -6.72 4.93
CA PHE A 90 -10.20 -7.78 5.31
C PHE A 90 -9.49 -9.12 5.46
N THR A 91 -8.22 -9.09 5.76
CA THR A 91 -7.46 -10.33 5.75
C THR A 91 -7.85 -11.29 6.83
N LYS A 92 -8.50 -10.82 7.86
CA LYS A 92 -8.93 -11.74 8.87
C LYS A 92 -9.85 -12.78 8.30
N GLN A 93 -10.61 -12.43 7.31
CA GLN A 93 -11.53 -13.34 6.72
C GLN A 93 -11.00 -14.00 5.49
N HIS A 94 -10.03 -13.38 4.87
CA HIS A 94 -9.52 -13.87 3.60
C HIS A 94 -8.03 -13.83 3.64
N PRO A 95 -7.40 -14.96 3.86
CA PRO A 95 -5.95 -14.96 3.86
C PRO A 95 -5.44 -14.40 2.54
N PRO A 96 -4.30 -13.79 2.55
CA PRO A 96 -3.75 -13.24 1.32
C PRO A 96 -3.54 -14.36 0.33
N THR A 97 -3.77 -14.09 -0.92
CA THR A 97 -3.55 -15.06 -1.93
C THR A 97 -2.40 -14.56 -2.76
N HIS A 98 -2.38 -15.01 -3.96
CA HIS A 98 -1.26 -14.75 -4.78
C HIS A 98 -1.19 -13.38 -5.35
N HIS A 99 -2.11 -12.58 -5.02
CA HIS A 99 -2.12 -11.29 -5.64
C HIS A 99 -1.11 -10.37 -5.09
N ASP A 100 -0.26 -10.83 -4.24
CA ASP A 100 0.68 -9.97 -3.70
C ASP A 100 1.86 -9.92 -4.57
N GLU A 101 1.75 -9.36 -5.68
CA GLU A 101 2.87 -9.09 -6.50
C GLU A 101 3.67 -7.92 -6.00
N VAL A 102 3.24 -7.26 -4.97
CA VAL A 102 3.98 -6.17 -4.41
C VAL A 102 4.91 -6.70 -3.35
N ALA A 103 6.17 -6.31 -3.40
CA ALA A 103 7.13 -6.75 -2.42
C ALA A 103 6.66 -6.34 -1.02
N SER A 104 6.71 -7.25 -0.08
CA SER A 104 6.21 -7.00 1.26
C SER A 104 7.32 -6.65 2.23
N SER A 105 8.56 -6.66 1.81
CA SER A 105 9.66 -6.29 2.68
C SER A 105 10.67 -5.52 1.87
N ARG A 106 11.57 -4.86 2.60
CA ARG A 106 12.62 -4.13 1.92
C ARG A 106 13.54 -5.06 1.15
N GLU A 107 13.81 -6.22 1.71
CA GLU A 107 14.67 -7.20 1.04
C GLU A 107 14.06 -7.63 -0.28
N GLU A 108 12.76 -7.88 -0.27
CA GLU A 108 12.08 -8.26 -1.50
C GLU A 108 12.11 -7.14 -2.52
N TYR A 109 11.90 -5.92 -2.06
CA TYR A 109 11.95 -4.78 -2.95
C TYR A 109 13.32 -4.64 -3.61
N LEU A 110 14.38 -4.75 -2.81
CA LEU A 110 15.73 -4.62 -3.34
C LEU A 110 16.05 -5.75 -4.30
N LEU A 111 15.60 -6.95 -3.96
CA LEU A 111 15.83 -8.08 -4.85
C LEU A 111 15.19 -7.83 -6.21
N LEU A 112 13.94 -7.43 -6.22
CA LEU A 112 13.24 -7.19 -7.47
C LEU A 112 13.86 -6.04 -8.24
N LYS A 113 14.18 -4.96 -7.55
CA LYS A 113 14.76 -3.81 -8.20
C LYS A 113 16.06 -4.16 -8.88
N ASN A 114 16.92 -4.88 -8.16
CA ASN A 114 18.23 -5.24 -8.71
C ASN A 114 18.12 -6.31 -9.79
N PHE A 115 17.17 -7.23 -9.61
CA PHE A 115 16.96 -8.26 -10.60
C PHE A 115 16.56 -7.68 -11.96
N ARG A 116 15.71 -6.67 -11.92
CA ARG A 116 15.14 -6.10 -13.14
C ARG A 116 16.19 -5.44 -14.03
N VAL A 117 17.30 -5.00 -13.45
CA VAL A 117 18.31 -4.34 -14.24
C VAL A 117 19.42 -5.29 -14.71
N LEU A 118 19.33 -6.56 -14.36
CA LEU A 118 20.33 -7.53 -14.77
C LEU A 118 20.11 -7.96 -16.21
N ALA A 119 21.18 -8.37 -16.85
CA ALA A 119 21.06 -8.97 -18.18
C ALA A 119 20.27 -10.26 -18.07
N LYS A 120 19.61 -10.62 -19.16
CA LYS A 120 18.75 -11.81 -19.16
C LYS A 120 19.45 -13.07 -18.73
N VAL A 121 20.71 -13.22 -19.11
CA VAL A 121 21.43 -14.43 -18.78
C VAL A 121 21.61 -14.54 -17.28
N LYS A 122 21.86 -13.41 -16.62
CA LYS A 122 22.01 -13.43 -15.17
C LYS A 122 20.68 -13.64 -14.48
N GLN A 123 19.62 -13.07 -15.03
CA GLN A 123 18.28 -13.30 -14.48
C GLN A 123 17.95 -14.78 -14.51
N ARG A 124 18.24 -15.45 -15.60
CA ARG A 124 17.98 -16.87 -15.71
C ARG A 124 18.81 -17.67 -14.71
N ALA A 125 20.05 -17.28 -14.52
CA ALA A 125 20.90 -17.98 -13.55
C ALA A 125 20.34 -17.87 -12.15
N ILE A 126 19.84 -16.70 -11.78
CA ILE A 126 19.25 -16.51 -10.45
C ILE A 126 18.01 -17.35 -10.30
N LEU A 127 17.14 -17.35 -11.31
CA LEU A 127 15.93 -18.15 -11.25
C LEU A 127 16.25 -19.64 -11.15
N GLN A 128 17.29 -20.06 -11.82
CA GLN A 128 17.70 -21.45 -11.75
C GLN A 128 18.14 -21.83 -10.33
N LEU A 129 18.91 -20.95 -9.69
CA LEU A 129 19.35 -21.20 -8.33
C LEU A 129 18.19 -21.36 -7.40
N ILE A 130 17.19 -20.49 -7.53
CA ILE A 130 16.02 -20.56 -6.66
C ILE A 130 15.24 -21.82 -6.91
N SER A 131 15.08 -22.19 -8.16
CA SER A 131 14.36 -23.42 -8.50
C SER A 131 15.05 -24.66 -7.97
N ASP A 132 16.36 -24.69 -8.08
CA ASP A 132 17.10 -25.85 -7.60
C ASP A 132 16.92 -26.05 -6.12
N GLN A 133 16.87 -24.96 -5.35
CA GLN A 133 16.64 -25.09 -3.93
C GLN A 133 15.28 -25.70 -3.65
N ASN A 134 14.31 -25.41 -4.47
CA ASN A 134 12.97 -25.92 -4.23
C ASN A 134 12.78 -27.34 -4.66
N GLU A 135 13.69 -27.90 -5.38
CA GLU A 135 13.53 -29.23 -5.87
C GLU A 135 14.01 -30.29 -4.92
N ILE A 136 14.46 -29.94 -3.78
CA ILE A 136 14.86 -30.92 -2.82
C ILE A 136 13.73 -31.51 -2.02
#